data_44f3e2314e08b4b6bd5d1bcfe5fc67c2
#
_entry.id   44f3e2314e08b4b6bd5d1bcfe5fc67c2
#
_cell.length_a   1.000
_cell.length_b   1.000
_cell.length_c   1.000
_cell.angle_alpha   90.00
_cell.angle_beta   90.00
_cell.angle_gamma   90.00
#
_symmetry.space_group_name_H-M   'P 1'
#
loop_
_entity.id
_entity.type
_entity.pdbx_description
1 polymer ?
#
loop_
_entity_poly.entity_id
_entity_poly.type
_entity_poly.pdbx_seq_one_letter_code
_entity_poly.pdbx_strand_id
1 'polypeptide(L)'
;MALQFLDFDYSEAEDGVATWDAIASVPQARLDALAQEAQSILAWACAEFGALHGPHEEGGLWQYDLQCERPGQPLQEIRFDEAREALVPALQAEGDGRVTLTLSVSGLPAFAEAFAARFGL
;
A
#
# COMPACT_ATOMS: atom_id res chain seq x y z
N MET A 1 6.55 7.43 11.76
CA MET A 1 6.69 8.13 10.48
C MET A 1 5.36 8.75 10.09
N ALA A 2 5.37 10.01 9.73
CA ALA A 2 4.14 10.70 9.33
C ALA A 2 3.89 10.52 7.83
N LEU A 3 2.68 10.13 7.47
CA LEU A 3 2.27 9.96 6.07
C LEU A 3 1.74 11.29 5.54
N GLN A 4 2.07 11.61 4.30
CA GLN A 4 1.69 12.88 3.67
C GLN A 4 0.49 12.75 2.74
N PHE A 5 0.34 11.63 2.06
CA PHE A 5 -0.67 11.44 1.04
C PHE A 5 -1.71 10.39 1.40
N LEU A 6 -1.27 9.28 1.95
CA LEU A 6 -2.14 8.15 2.26
C LEU A 6 -2.73 8.32 3.65
N ASP A 7 -4.04 8.48 3.69
CA ASP A 7 -4.79 8.62 4.93
C ASP A 7 -5.64 7.36 5.06
N PHE A 8 -5.31 6.53 6.05
CA PHE A 8 -5.88 5.20 6.16
C PHE A 8 -7.16 5.19 6.99
N ASP A 9 -8.20 4.56 6.42
CA ASP A 9 -9.42 4.22 7.14
C ASP A 9 -9.26 2.81 7.68
N TYR A 10 -9.57 2.63 8.96
CA TYR A 10 -9.41 1.36 9.65
C TYR A 10 -10.75 0.62 9.74
N SER A 11 -10.69 -0.69 9.51
CA SER A 11 -11.81 -1.59 9.77
C SER A 11 -11.29 -2.92 10.30
N GLU A 12 -12.13 -3.66 11.01
CA GLU A 12 -11.76 -4.94 11.58
C GLU A 12 -12.88 -5.94 11.33
N ALA A 13 -12.52 -7.12 10.84
CA ALA A 13 -13.46 -8.21 10.63
C ALA A 13 -13.62 -9.06 11.88
N GLU A 14 -14.69 -9.86 11.93
CA GLU A 14 -14.99 -10.73 13.06
C GLU A 14 -13.89 -11.75 13.34
N ASP A 15 -13.13 -12.14 12.31
CA ASP A 15 -12.03 -13.10 12.44
C ASP A 15 -10.72 -12.46 12.96
N GLY A 16 -10.76 -11.17 13.31
CA GLY A 16 -9.60 -10.46 13.84
C GLY A 16 -8.69 -9.84 12.80
N VAL A 17 -9.02 -9.95 11.51
CA VAL A 17 -8.24 -9.30 10.45
C VAL A 17 -8.53 -7.82 10.44
N ALA A 18 -7.49 -7.01 10.62
CA ALA A 18 -7.58 -5.56 10.52
C ALA A 18 -7.25 -5.13 9.09
N THR A 19 -7.96 -4.13 8.58
CA THR A 19 -7.73 -3.58 7.24
C THR A 19 -7.60 -2.08 7.32
N TRP A 20 -6.58 -1.55 6.64
CA TRP A 20 -6.39 -0.12 6.43
C TRP A 20 -6.49 0.16 4.94
N ASP A 21 -7.42 1.04 4.56
CA ASP A 21 -7.66 1.43 3.17
C ASP A 21 -7.35 2.90 3.00
N ALA A 22 -6.59 3.25 1.97
CA ALA A 22 -6.29 4.63 1.64
C ALA A 22 -6.40 4.88 0.15
N ILE A 23 -6.91 6.04 -0.20
CA ILE A 23 -6.97 6.53 -1.58
C ILE A 23 -6.31 7.89 -1.61
N ALA A 24 -5.39 8.10 -2.55
CA ALA A 24 -4.78 9.41 -2.74
C ALA A 24 -4.80 9.77 -4.23
N SER A 25 -5.35 10.93 -4.54
CA SER A 25 -5.39 11.44 -5.90
C SER A 25 -4.52 12.70 -5.97
N VAL A 26 -3.53 12.70 -6.85
CA VAL A 26 -2.56 13.80 -6.95
C VAL A 26 -2.35 14.20 -8.40
N PRO A 27 -1.91 15.44 -8.65
CA PRO A 27 -1.46 15.80 -10.00
C PRO A 27 -0.20 15.02 -10.37
N GLN A 28 0.07 14.85 -11.65
CA GLN A 28 1.20 14.06 -12.13
C GLN A 28 2.54 14.52 -11.51
N ALA A 29 2.70 15.82 -11.25
CA ALA A 29 3.91 16.36 -10.65
C ALA A 29 4.19 15.83 -9.24
N ARG A 30 3.18 15.29 -8.55
CA ARG A 30 3.33 14.75 -7.19
C ARG A 30 3.35 13.23 -7.15
N LEU A 31 3.26 12.59 -8.30
CA LEU A 31 3.19 11.12 -8.35
C LEU A 31 4.43 10.45 -7.75
N ASP A 32 5.63 10.98 -8.02
CA ASP A 32 6.86 10.39 -7.48
C ASP A 32 6.85 10.37 -5.95
N ALA A 33 6.41 11.47 -5.33
CA ALA A 33 6.35 11.56 -3.88
C ALA A 33 5.32 10.59 -3.30
N LEU A 34 4.16 10.47 -3.93
CA LEU A 34 3.13 9.51 -3.52
C LEU A 34 3.61 8.06 -3.67
N ALA A 35 4.25 7.76 -4.80
CA ALA A 35 4.79 6.43 -5.06
C ALA A 35 5.85 6.04 -4.03
N GLN A 36 6.71 6.98 -3.65
CA GLN A 36 7.71 6.74 -2.63
C GLN A 36 7.09 6.45 -1.26
N GLU A 37 6.00 7.15 -0.92
CA GLU A 37 5.30 6.87 0.33
C GLU A 37 4.72 5.46 0.35
N ALA A 38 4.03 5.05 -0.72
CA ALA A 38 3.50 3.69 -0.85
C ALA A 38 4.61 2.65 -0.81
N GLN A 39 5.71 2.91 -1.53
CA GLN A 39 6.87 2.02 -1.56
C GLN A 39 7.49 1.86 -0.18
N SER A 40 7.61 2.95 0.59
CA SER A 40 8.16 2.91 1.94
C SER A 40 7.33 2.04 2.88
N ILE A 41 6.00 2.12 2.75
CA ILE A 41 5.09 1.30 3.56
C ILE A 41 5.30 -0.18 3.25
N LEU A 42 5.31 -0.54 1.98
CA LEU A 42 5.46 -1.93 1.57
C LEU A 42 6.88 -2.45 1.84
N ALA A 43 7.90 -1.62 1.68
CA ALA A 43 9.27 -1.98 2.01
C ALA A 43 9.41 -2.31 3.49
N TRP A 44 8.81 -1.50 4.36
CA TRP A 44 8.81 -1.79 5.79
C TRP A 44 8.12 -3.11 6.08
N ALA A 45 6.93 -3.32 5.52
CA ALA A 45 6.16 -4.54 5.76
C ALA A 45 6.91 -5.79 5.29
N CYS A 46 7.54 -5.72 4.13
CA CYS A 46 8.33 -6.84 3.60
C CYS A 46 9.59 -7.08 4.42
N ALA A 47 10.25 -6.04 4.93
CA ALA A 47 11.44 -6.19 5.75
C ALA A 47 11.10 -6.84 7.09
N GLU A 48 9.97 -6.46 7.70
CA GLU A 48 9.58 -6.97 9.02
C GLU A 48 8.83 -8.30 8.96
N PHE A 49 7.99 -8.51 7.94
CA PHE A 49 7.06 -9.63 7.87
C PHE A 49 7.04 -10.33 6.51
N GLY A 50 8.08 -10.18 5.68
CA GLY A 50 8.08 -10.69 4.31
C GLY A 50 7.78 -12.18 4.18
N ALA A 51 8.36 -12.99 5.05
CA ALA A 51 8.16 -14.44 5.03
C ALA A 51 6.72 -14.85 5.37
N LEU A 52 5.94 -13.93 5.94
CA LEU A 52 4.55 -14.18 6.37
C LEU A 52 3.53 -13.47 5.49
N HIS A 53 3.96 -12.94 4.34
CA HIS A 53 3.08 -12.31 3.36
C HIS A 53 2.21 -13.36 2.66
N GLY A 54 0.91 -13.12 2.60
CA GLY A 54 -0.02 -13.98 1.91
C GLY A 54 -1.39 -14.04 2.58
N PRO A 55 -2.37 -14.68 1.93
CA PRO A 55 -3.71 -14.83 2.49
C PRO A 55 -3.69 -15.55 3.84
N HIS A 56 -4.47 -15.06 4.80
CA HIS A 56 -4.45 -15.66 6.13
C HIS A 56 -5.05 -17.08 6.13
N GLU A 57 -5.94 -17.41 5.20
CA GLU A 57 -6.46 -18.77 5.03
C GLU A 57 -5.36 -19.77 4.69
N GLU A 58 -4.26 -19.29 4.14
CA GLU A 58 -3.10 -20.12 3.78
C GLU A 58 -1.95 -19.96 4.78
N GLY A 59 -2.21 -19.34 5.93
CA GLY A 59 -1.22 -19.15 6.97
C GLY A 59 -0.45 -17.85 6.89
N GLY A 60 -0.81 -16.95 5.99
CA GLY A 60 -0.19 -15.64 5.87
C GLY A 60 -0.62 -14.71 7.00
N LEU A 61 0.29 -13.83 7.42
CA LEU A 61 0.03 -12.88 8.50
C LEU A 61 -0.53 -11.56 7.99
N TRP A 62 -0.16 -11.17 6.76
CA TRP A 62 -0.57 -9.89 6.18
C TRP A 62 -0.59 -9.95 4.66
N GLN A 63 -1.33 -9.03 4.06
CA GLN A 63 -1.37 -8.90 2.61
C GLN A 63 -1.70 -7.46 2.24
N TYR A 64 -1.51 -7.11 0.98
CA TYR A 64 -1.83 -5.78 0.47
C TYR A 64 -2.38 -5.85 -0.95
N ASP A 65 -3.02 -4.75 -1.37
CA ASP A 65 -3.46 -4.54 -2.74
C ASP A 65 -3.14 -3.08 -3.09
N LEU A 66 -2.41 -2.85 -4.16
CA LEU A 66 -2.04 -1.52 -4.62
C LEU A 66 -2.45 -1.36 -6.07
N GLN A 67 -3.24 -0.33 -6.35
CA GLN A 67 -3.76 -0.08 -7.69
C GLN A 67 -3.55 1.36 -8.08
N CYS A 68 -3.31 1.58 -9.38
CA CYS A 68 -3.14 2.89 -9.96
C CYS A 68 -4.24 3.13 -10.99
N GLU A 69 -4.94 4.25 -10.88
CA GLU A 69 -5.99 4.64 -11.78
C GLU A 69 -5.65 5.95 -12.47
N ARG A 70 -5.76 5.96 -13.80
CA ARG A 70 -5.54 7.14 -14.63
C ARG A 70 -6.75 7.35 -15.52
N PRO A 71 -7.15 8.62 -15.79
CA PRO A 71 -8.31 8.89 -16.65
C PRO A 71 -8.15 8.24 -18.01
N GLY A 72 -9.20 7.55 -18.46
CA GLY A 72 -9.24 6.92 -19.79
C GLY A 72 -8.38 5.68 -19.95
N GLN A 73 -7.81 5.15 -18.88
CA GLN A 73 -6.98 3.94 -18.91
C GLN A 73 -7.54 2.85 -18.00
N PRO A 74 -7.26 1.59 -18.30
CA PRO A 74 -7.66 0.50 -17.41
C PRO A 74 -6.96 0.61 -16.05
N LEU A 75 -7.62 0.11 -15.01
CA LEU A 75 -7.03 0.04 -13.68
C LEU A 75 -5.78 -0.83 -13.72
N GLN A 76 -4.70 -0.35 -13.15
CA GLN A 76 -3.41 -1.03 -13.18
C GLN A 76 -3.05 -1.56 -11.80
N GLU A 77 -2.77 -2.85 -11.70
CA GLU A 77 -2.29 -3.45 -10.47
C GLU A 77 -0.78 -3.21 -10.32
N ILE A 78 -0.36 -2.77 -9.15
CA ILE A 78 1.03 -2.47 -8.84
C ILE A 78 1.49 -3.43 -7.75
N ARG A 79 2.71 -3.95 -7.87
CA ARG A 79 3.29 -4.83 -6.87
C ARG A 79 4.60 -4.26 -6.34
N PHE A 80 4.96 -4.66 -5.13
CA PHE A 80 6.28 -4.35 -4.58
C PHE A 80 7.22 -5.53 -4.84
N ASP A 81 8.32 -5.26 -5.53
CA ASP A 81 9.35 -6.26 -5.82
C ASP A 81 10.43 -6.16 -4.73
N GLU A 82 10.49 -7.15 -3.85
CA GLU A 82 11.44 -7.16 -2.74
C GLU A 82 12.90 -7.18 -3.21
N ALA A 83 13.19 -7.89 -4.30
CA ALA A 83 14.56 -8.00 -4.80
C ALA A 83 15.09 -6.67 -5.33
N ARG A 84 14.21 -5.86 -5.91
CA ARG A 84 14.55 -4.53 -6.45
C ARG A 84 14.25 -3.41 -5.47
N GLU A 85 13.52 -3.71 -4.41
CA GLU A 85 12.99 -2.73 -3.46
C GLU A 85 12.24 -1.60 -4.17
N ALA A 86 11.41 -1.96 -5.14
CA ALA A 86 10.72 -0.99 -5.98
C ALA A 86 9.32 -1.46 -6.38
N LEU A 87 8.47 -0.51 -6.71
CA LEU A 87 7.15 -0.80 -7.25
C LEU A 87 7.25 -1.25 -8.71
N VAL A 88 6.48 -2.25 -9.09
CA VAL A 88 6.48 -2.84 -10.44
C VAL A 88 5.04 -2.98 -10.93
N PRO A 89 4.70 -2.46 -12.10
CA PRO A 89 5.51 -1.59 -12.95
C PRO A 89 5.78 -0.23 -12.31
N ALA A 90 6.86 0.41 -12.70
CA ALA A 90 7.23 1.71 -12.15
C ALA A 90 6.16 2.75 -12.46
N LEU A 91 5.83 3.57 -11.47
CA LEU A 91 4.85 4.63 -11.63
C LEU A 91 5.55 5.88 -12.15
N GLN A 92 5.19 6.31 -13.35
CA GLN A 92 5.80 7.46 -13.99
C GLN A 92 4.74 8.52 -14.31
N ALA A 93 5.13 9.78 -14.18
CA ALA A 93 4.26 10.88 -14.58
C ALA A 93 4.06 10.85 -16.09
N GLU A 94 2.81 10.94 -16.54
CA GLU A 94 2.45 10.90 -17.95
C GLU A 94 1.47 12.04 -18.26
N GLY A 95 1.97 13.08 -18.89
CA GLY A 95 1.13 14.20 -19.33
C GLY A 95 0.54 14.99 -18.17
N ASP A 96 -0.68 15.49 -18.40
CA ASP A 96 -1.42 16.31 -17.44
C ASP A 96 -2.50 15.47 -16.76
N GLY A 97 -3.18 16.09 -15.81
CA GLY A 97 -4.28 15.46 -15.10
C GLY A 97 -3.86 14.84 -13.79
N ARG A 98 -4.75 14.02 -13.24
CA ARG A 98 -4.53 13.42 -11.92
C ARG A 98 -4.31 11.91 -12.04
N VAL A 99 -3.60 11.39 -11.06
CA VAL A 99 -3.41 9.94 -10.91
C VAL A 99 -3.85 9.57 -9.50
N THR A 100 -4.54 8.44 -9.38
CA THR A 100 -5.08 7.97 -8.10
C THR A 100 -4.42 6.64 -7.72
N LEU A 101 -3.85 6.57 -6.53
CA LEU A 101 -3.38 5.31 -5.94
C LEU A 101 -4.35 4.87 -4.86
N THR A 102 -4.66 3.58 -4.87
CA THR A 102 -5.44 2.95 -3.81
C THR A 102 -4.57 1.87 -3.19
N LEU A 103 -4.34 1.96 -1.88
CA LEU A 103 -3.57 0.98 -1.14
C LEU A 103 -4.43 0.41 -0.02
N SER A 104 -4.57 -0.91 -0.02
CA SER A 104 -5.24 -1.64 1.05
C SER A 104 -4.22 -2.56 1.69
N VAL A 105 -4.07 -2.48 3.02
CA VAL A 105 -3.17 -3.35 3.77
C VAL A 105 -3.98 -4.03 4.86
N SER A 106 -3.87 -5.34 4.95
CA SER A 106 -4.61 -6.09 5.97
C SER A 106 -3.70 -7.11 6.65
N GLY A 107 -4.04 -7.44 7.90
CA GLY A 107 -3.26 -8.41 8.65
C GLY A 107 -3.88 -8.81 9.97
N LEU A 108 -3.34 -9.87 10.53
CA LEU A 108 -3.70 -10.38 11.85
C LEU A 108 -3.11 -9.49 12.95
N PRO A 109 -3.52 -9.64 14.21
CA PRO A 109 -3.15 -8.68 15.28
C PRO A 109 -1.66 -8.36 15.41
N ALA A 110 -0.79 -9.35 15.26
CA ALA A 110 0.65 -9.09 15.40
C ALA A 110 1.17 -8.11 14.34
N PHE A 111 0.72 -8.27 13.10
CA PHE A 111 1.05 -7.33 12.04
C PHE A 111 0.34 -5.99 12.26
N ALA A 112 -0.94 -6.05 12.61
CA ALA A 112 -1.77 -4.86 12.76
C ALA A 112 -1.22 -3.90 13.81
N GLU A 113 -0.79 -4.43 14.95
CA GLU A 113 -0.21 -3.62 16.03
C GLU A 113 1.10 -2.94 15.59
N ALA A 114 1.96 -3.69 14.90
CA ALA A 114 3.23 -3.16 14.42
C ALA A 114 3.03 -2.11 13.34
N PHE A 115 2.07 -2.34 12.45
CA PHE A 115 1.73 -1.40 11.38
C PHE A 115 1.21 -0.07 11.95
N ALA A 116 0.27 -0.15 12.88
CA ALA A 116 -0.28 1.05 13.53
C ALA A 116 0.80 1.82 14.27
N ALA A 117 1.66 1.13 15.00
CA ALA A 117 2.75 1.77 15.74
C ALA A 117 3.75 2.45 14.80
N ARG A 118 4.10 1.80 13.70
CA ARG A 118 5.11 2.32 12.76
C ARG A 118 4.65 3.58 12.06
N PHE A 119 3.37 3.67 11.70
CA PHE A 119 2.85 4.77 10.90
C PHE A 119 1.94 5.74 11.67
N GLY A 120 1.84 5.56 12.98
CA GLY A 120 1.08 6.48 13.84
C GLY A 120 -0.43 6.38 13.63
N LEU A 121 -0.94 5.20 13.42
CA LEU A 121 -2.36 4.98 13.10
C LEU A 121 -3.19 4.57 14.31
#